data_2331c9166f6f541ac36ef491d5796a7e
#
_entry.id   2331c9166f6f541ac36ef491d5796a7e
#
_cell.length_a   1.000
_cell.length_b   1.000
_cell.length_c   1.000
_cell.angle_alpha   90.00
_cell.angle_beta   90.00
_cell.angle_gamma   90.00
#
_symmetry.space_group_name_H-M   'P 1'
#
loop_
_entity.id
_entity.type
_entity.pdbx_description
1 polymer ?
#
loop_
_entity_poly.entity_id
_entity_poly.type
_entity_poly.pdbx_seq_one_letter_code
_entity_poly.pdbx_strand_id
1 'polypeptide(L)'
;MALDSLRFAHRFDQISGSAIREIFKMIAKPGMISFAGGNPAASALPDAECAEIARDVLQKDGKRILQYGATEGYPPLLESLHAYVEQQLGCAVPAVLPVTGSTQAMDLLCKALIDPGDVILVENPSFLGNMQCMRLYQATLVPVESDENGIIPEKLEEAMRQYHPKLLYTIPTFQNPTGITLSADRRKPIAELAAKYHVVVAEDDPYRDLRYAGEACPSIKSFDKDGWVVFLGSFSKIISPGLRVGFMAGGADIPRKCTGG
;
A
#
# COMPACT_ATOMS: atom_id res chain seq x y z
N MET A 1 7.55 7.09 39.28
CA MET A 1 8.56 6.04 39.09
C MET A 1 8.79 5.93 37.61
N ALA A 2 9.99 6.19 37.17
CA ALA A 2 10.35 6.13 35.75
C ALA A 2 10.29 4.67 35.29
N LEU A 3 9.86 4.45 34.05
CA LEU A 3 9.83 3.15 33.37
C LEU A 3 11.26 2.69 32.98
N ASP A 4 12.28 3.02 33.81
CA ASP A 4 13.69 2.78 33.52
C ASP A 4 14.05 1.29 33.36
N SER A 5 13.17 0.40 33.78
CA SER A 5 13.31 -1.06 33.60
C SER A 5 12.51 -1.62 32.41
N LEU A 6 11.71 -0.79 31.72
CA LEU A 6 10.95 -1.24 30.56
C LEU A 6 11.92 -1.42 29.36
N ARG A 7 11.95 -2.63 28.81
CA ARG A 7 12.68 -2.92 27.58
C ARG A 7 11.70 -3.09 26.43
N PHE A 8 11.84 -2.27 25.42
CA PHE A 8 11.13 -2.46 24.16
C PHE A 8 11.76 -3.62 23.36
N ALA A 9 11.00 -4.15 22.40
CA ALA A 9 11.53 -5.17 21.49
C ALA A 9 12.64 -4.58 20.62
N HIS A 10 13.72 -5.35 20.40
CA HIS A 10 14.89 -4.91 19.62
C HIS A 10 14.57 -4.34 18.23
N ARG A 11 13.46 -4.77 17.62
CA ARG A 11 12.99 -4.22 16.35
C ARG A 11 12.68 -2.71 16.40
N PHE A 12 12.53 -2.12 17.59
CA PHE A 12 12.32 -0.68 17.78
C PHE A 12 13.63 0.10 17.97
N ASP A 13 14.78 -0.55 18.18
CA ASP A 13 16.05 0.13 18.45
C ASP A 13 16.52 1.00 17.27
N GLN A 14 16.14 0.61 16.04
CA GLN A 14 16.51 1.33 14.82
C GLN A 14 15.44 2.34 14.36
N ILE A 15 14.32 2.47 15.09
CA ILE A 15 13.27 3.40 14.75
C ILE A 15 13.48 4.71 15.50
N SER A 16 14.20 5.63 14.86
CA SER A 16 14.23 7.03 15.29
C SER A 16 12.87 7.68 15.07
N GLY A 17 12.52 8.65 15.93
CA GLY A 17 11.25 9.40 15.84
C GLY A 17 10.97 9.86 14.41
N SER A 18 9.73 9.71 13.97
CA SER A 18 9.32 9.99 12.61
C SER A 18 9.61 11.44 12.22
N ALA A 19 10.53 11.65 11.26
CA ALA A 19 10.76 12.96 10.65
C ALA A 19 9.46 13.58 10.11
N ILE A 20 8.54 12.74 9.63
CA ILE A 20 7.19 13.13 9.21
C ILE A 20 6.42 13.77 10.36
N ARG A 21 6.51 13.25 11.59
CA ARG A 21 5.82 13.82 12.76
C ARG A 21 6.34 15.21 13.11
N GLU A 22 7.64 15.44 13.00
CA GLU A 22 8.22 16.77 13.24
C GLU A 22 7.81 17.78 12.15
N ILE A 23 7.74 17.33 10.90
CA ILE A 23 7.22 18.13 9.79
C ILE A 23 5.75 18.51 10.05
N PHE A 24 4.90 17.58 10.48
CA PHE A 24 3.49 17.88 10.79
C PHE A 24 3.33 18.88 11.93
N LYS A 25 4.20 18.85 12.94
CA LYS A 25 4.20 19.89 14.00
C LYS A 25 4.53 21.29 13.46
N MET A 26 5.41 21.39 12.47
CA MET A 26 5.74 22.66 11.84
C MET A 26 4.62 23.19 10.94
N ILE A 27 3.94 22.32 10.22
CA ILE A 27 2.81 22.66 9.34
C ILE A 27 1.64 23.30 10.11
N ALA A 28 1.44 22.92 11.37
CA ALA A 28 0.38 23.45 12.22
C ALA A 28 0.56 24.92 12.63
N LYS A 29 1.69 25.57 12.31
CA LYS A 29 1.93 26.98 12.65
C LYS A 29 1.12 27.91 11.75
N PRO A 30 0.47 28.98 12.31
CA PRO A 30 -0.26 29.97 11.52
C PRO A 30 0.62 30.61 10.43
N GLY A 31 0.07 30.79 9.23
CA GLY A 31 0.77 31.42 8.10
C GLY A 31 1.75 30.52 7.35
N MET A 32 1.87 29.23 7.73
CA MET A 32 2.71 28.26 7.02
C MET A 32 2.00 27.75 5.76
N ILE A 33 2.66 27.87 4.60
CA ILE A 33 2.24 27.20 3.36
C ILE A 33 3.10 25.95 3.22
N SER A 34 2.49 24.78 3.35
CA SER A 34 3.21 23.51 3.34
C SER A 34 3.09 22.79 1.99
N PHE A 35 4.24 22.36 1.47
CA PHE A 35 4.34 21.42 0.35
C PHE A 35 4.81 20.02 0.80
N ALA A 36 4.90 19.77 2.11
CA ALA A 36 5.48 18.56 2.65
C ALA A 36 4.47 17.42 2.87
N GLY A 37 3.17 17.70 2.96
CA GLY A 37 2.14 16.70 3.20
C GLY A 37 1.08 16.72 2.11
N GLY A 38 0.82 15.57 1.47
CA GLY A 38 -0.23 15.40 0.46
C GLY A 38 -1.63 15.23 1.07
N ASN A 39 -2.03 16.13 1.97
CA ASN A 39 -3.36 16.07 2.57
C ASN A 39 -4.41 16.58 1.58
N PRO A 40 -5.56 15.89 1.42
CA PRO A 40 -6.69 16.43 0.68
C PRO A 40 -7.14 17.77 1.24
N ALA A 41 -7.55 18.69 0.36
CA ALA A 41 -8.11 19.98 0.80
C ALA A 41 -9.39 19.72 1.62
N ALA A 42 -9.60 20.51 2.70
CA ALA A 42 -10.79 20.35 3.53
C ALA A 42 -12.10 20.50 2.72
N SER A 43 -12.11 21.36 1.72
CA SER A 43 -13.25 21.57 0.81
C SER A 43 -13.54 20.39 -0.14
N ALA A 44 -12.62 19.43 -0.25
CA ALA A 44 -12.79 18.24 -1.08
C ALA A 44 -13.24 17.01 -0.26
N LEU A 45 -13.36 17.14 1.06
CA LEU A 45 -13.83 16.05 1.90
C LEU A 45 -15.36 15.97 1.86
N PRO A 46 -15.96 14.81 1.50
CA PRO A 46 -17.41 14.63 1.31
C PRO A 46 -18.11 14.35 2.65
N ASP A 47 -18.05 15.28 3.61
CA ASP A 47 -18.55 15.08 4.97
C ASP A 47 -20.07 14.94 5.01
N ALA A 48 -20.82 15.72 4.21
CA ALA A 48 -22.27 15.66 4.12
C ALA A 48 -22.75 14.33 3.52
N GLU A 49 -22.16 13.93 2.39
CA GLU A 49 -22.47 12.66 1.74
C GLU A 49 -22.11 11.46 2.62
N CYS A 50 -20.98 11.51 3.31
CA CYS A 50 -20.58 10.48 4.26
C CYS A 50 -21.59 10.36 5.42
N ALA A 51 -22.10 11.48 5.94
CA ALA A 51 -23.10 11.47 7.01
C ALA A 51 -24.44 10.86 6.55
N GLU A 52 -24.89 11.16 5.35
CA GLU A 52 -26.10 10.58 4.77
C GLU A 52 -25.95 9.08 4.53
N ILE A 53 -24.87 8.66 3.89
CA ILE A 53 -24.59 7.24 3.61
C ILE A 53 -24.48 6.46 4.92
N ALA A 54 -23.77 6.98 5.91
CA ALA A 54 -23.62 6.32 7.22
C ALA A 54 -24.97 6.12 7.90
N ARG A 55 -25.85 7.13 7.87
CA ARG A 55 -27.21 7.03 8.39
C ARG A 55 -27.99 5.93 7.69
N ASP A 56 -28.00 5.94 6.35
CA ASP A 56 -28.78 5.00 5.55
C ASP A 56 -28.30 3.55 5.73
N VAL A 57 -26.99 3.34 5.76
CA VAL A 57 -26.38 2.03 6.00
C VAL A 57 -26.73 1.50 7.40
N LEU A 58 -26.65 2.36 8.44
CA LEU A 58 -27.02 1.97 9.80
C LEU A 58 -28.53 1.71 9.98
N GLN A 59 -29.37 2.46 9.30
CA GLN A 59 -30.81 2.22 9.30
C GLN A 59 -31.17 0.90 8.62
N LYS A 60 -30.49 0.57 7.52
CA LYS A 60 -30.76 -0.64 6.71
C LYS A 60 -30.24 -1.92 7.39
N ASP A 61 -29.02 -1.91 7.92
CA ASP A 61 -28.35 -3.13 8.40
C ASP A 61 -27.49 -2.90 9.68
N GLY A 62 -27.85 -1.87 10.46
CA GLY A 62 -27.05 -1.42 11.61
C GLY A 62 -26.78 -2.51 12.64
N LYS A 63 -27.80 -3.36 12.96
CA LYS A 63 -27.61 -4.45 13.94
C LYS A 63 -26.54 -5.46 13.49
N ARG A 64 -26.44 -5.73 12.20
CA ARG A 64 -25.45 -6.64 11.64
C ARG A 64 -24.07 -5.99 11.57
N ILE A 65 -24.02 -4.73 11.10
CA ILE A 65 -22.77 -4.00 10.91
C ILE A 65 -22.07 -3.71 12.24
N LEU A 66 -22.83 -3.45 13.31
CA LEU A 66 -22.33 -3.15 14.66
C LEU A 66 -22.00 -4.40 15.49
N GLN A 67 -22.25 -5.61 14.96
CA GLN A 67 -21.94 -6.87 15.60
C GLN A 67 -20.60 -7.41 15.06
N TYR A 68 -20.01 -8.37 15.76
CA TYR A 68 -18.90 -9.16 15.24
C TYR A 68 -19.26 -9.80 13.90
N GLY A 69 -18.33 -9.75 12.95
CA GLY A 69 -18.47 -10.32 11.61
C GLY A 69 -17.33 -11.29 11.27
N ALA A 70 -17.30 -11.74 10.03
CA ALA A 70 -16.20 -12.53 9.49
C ALA A 70 -14.91 -11.70 9.43
N THR A 71 -13.76 -12.32 9.68
CA THR A 71 -12.45 -11.66 9.65
C THR A 71 -12.11 -11.15 8.25
N GLU A 72 -12.59 -11.81 7.22
CA GLU A 72 -12.42 -11.44 5.81
C GLU A 72 -13.11 -10.12 5.46
N GLY A 73 -14.15 -9.74 6.22
CA GLY A 73 -14.87 -8.50 6.06
C GLY A 73 -16.39 -8.67 5.90
N TYR A 74 -17.07 -7.54 5.86
CA TYR A 74 -18.51 -7.45 5.66
C TYR A 74 -18.88 -7.82 4.21
N PRO A 75 -19.75 -8.85 3.97
CA PRO A 75 -19.97 -9.37 2.61
C PRO A 75 -20.38 -8.32 1.57
N PRO A 76 -21.30 -7.37 1.84
CA PRO A 76 -21.61 -6.32 0.86
C PRO A 76 -20.42 -5.40 0.54
N LEU A 77 -19.50 -5.18 1.49
CA LEU A 77 -18.26 -4.44 1.22
C LEU A 77 -17.33 -5.25 0.32
N LEU A 78 -17.20 -6.56 0.57
CA LEU A 78 -16.37 -7.44 -0.27
C LEU A 78 -16.89 -7.48 -1.71
N GLU A 79 -18.19 -7.63 -1.93
CA GLU A 79 -18.79 -7.60 -3.26
C GLU A 79 -18.50 -6.27 -3.97
N SER A 80 -18.69 -5.15 -3.28
CA SER A 80 -18.42 -3.81 -3.83
C SER A 80 -16.95 -3.61 -4.14
N LEU A 81 -16.04 -4.07 -3.26
CA LEU A 81 -14.59 -3.98 -3.47
C LEU A 81 -14.14 -4.86 -4.62
N HIS A 82 -14.63 -6.09 -4.76
CA HIS A 82 -14.31 -6.94 -5.90
C HIS A 82 -14.68 -6.26 -7.22
N ALA A 83 -15.91 -5.80 -7.34
CA ALA A 83 -16.38 -5.11 -8.55
C ALA A 83 -15.55 -3.85 -8.86
N TYR A 84 -15.27 -3.03 -7.84
CA TYR A 84 -14.44 -1.84 -7.98
C TYR A 84 -13.02 -2.18 -8.45
N VAL A 85 -12.37 -3.15 -7.79
CA VAL A 85 -10.98 -3.52 -8.09
C VAL A 85 -10.85 -4.12 -9.49
N GLU A 86 -11.74 -5.04 -9.86
CA GLU A 86 -11.73 -5.63 -11.21
C GLU A 86 -11.95 -4.60 -12.31
N GLN A 87 -12.84 -3.62 -12.07
CA GLN A 87 -13.04 -2.51 -12.97
C GLN A 87 -11.77 -1.63 -13.09
N GLN A 88 -11.14 -1.31 -11.95
CA GLN A 88 -9.95 -0.46 -11.92
C GLN A 88 -8.73 -1.12 -12.56
N LEU A 89 -8.55 -2.41 -12.36
CA LEU A 89 -7.39 -3.16 -12.85
C LEU A 89 -7.60 -3.72 -14.27
N GLY A 90 -8.85 -3.83 -14.72
CA GLY A 90 -9.19 -4.46 -16.01
C GLY A 90 -8.88 -5.97 -16.04
N CYS A 91 -8.80 -6.62 -14.88
CA CYS A 91 -8.56 -8.05 -14.75
C CYS A 91 -9.28 -8.62 -13.53
N ALA A 92 -9.58 -9.92 -13.56
CA ALA A 92 -10.13 -10.64 -12.42
C ALA A 92 -9.11 -10.71 -11.26
N VAL A 93 -9.61 -10.59 -10.03
CA VAL A 93 -8.83 -10.77 -8.81
C VAL A 93 -9.44 -11.90 -7.96
N PRO A 94 -8.67 -12.97 -7.68
CA PRO A 94 -9.19 -14.11 -6.91
C PRO A 94 -9.59 -13.78 -5.47
N ALA A 95 -8.95 -12.78 -4.85
CA ALA A 95 -9.27 -12.37 -3.49
C ALA A 95 -9.04 -10.87 -3.26
N VAL A 96 -9.91 -10.28 -2.46
CA VAL A 96 -9.78 -8.92 -1.93
C VAL A 96 -9.93 -8.96 -0.41
N LEU A 97 -9.03 -8.30 0.31
CA LEU A 97 -9.07 -8.17 1.77
C LEU A 97 -9.16 -6.68 2.13
N PRO A 98 -10.25 -6.21 2.77
CA PRO A 98 -10.33 -4.86 3.32
C PRO A 98 -9.32 -4.67 4.44
N VAL A 99 -8.68 -3.51 4.47
CA VAL A 99 -7.70 -3.12 5.50
C VAL A 99 -7.89 -1.66 5.90
N THR A 100 -7.23 -1.23 6.97
CA THR A 100 -7.32 0.16 7.46
C THR A 100 -6.35 1.12 6.74
N GLY A 101 -6.14 0.91 5.44
CA GLY A 101 -5.25 1.66 4.56
C GLY A 101 -4.09 0.80 4.05
N SER A 102 -3.41 1.24 2.96
CA SER A 102 -2.34 0.47 2.31
C SER A 102 -1.15 0.17 3.22
N THR A 103 -0.91 1.00 4.25
CA THR A 103 0.14 0.74 5.25
C THR A 103 -0.15 -0.51 6.07
N GLN A 104 -1.42 -0.77 6.45
CA GLN A 104 -1.77 -2.03 7.11
C GLN A 104 -1.63 -3.22 6.15
N ALA A 105 -1.99 -3.04 4.87
CA ALA A 105 -1.75 -4.09 3.88
C ALA A 105 -0.26 -4.45 3.80
N MET A 106 0.62 -3.45 3.82
CA MET A 106 2.07 -3.67 3.83
C MET A 106 2.55 -4.36 5.12
N ASP A 107 2.00 -3.97 6.27
CA ASP A 107 2.30 -4.62 7.56
C ASP A 107 1.91 -6.10 7.55
N LEU A 108 0.73 -6.43 7.06
CA LEU A 108 0.27 -7.81 6.91
C LEU A 108 1.11 -8.62 5.93
N LEU A 109 1.55 -8.01 4.81
CA LEU A 109 2.48 -8.66 3.87
C LEU A 109 3.82 -8.96 4.54
N CYS A 110 4.40 -8.00 5.24
CA CYS A 110 5.64 -8.21 5.99
C CYS A 110 5.47 -9.29 7.04
N LYS A 111 4.37 -9.26 7.80
CA LYS A 111 4.07 -10.25 8.83
C LYS A 111 3.93 -11.66 8.27
N ALA A 112 3.37 -11.80 7.07
CA ALA A 112 3.15 -13.10 6.44
C ALA A 112 4.39 -13.65 5.71
N LEU A 113 5.30 -12.80 5.24
CA LEU A 113 6.34 -13.18 4.30
C LEU A 113 7.77 -12.96 4.82
N ILE A 114 8.00 -12.05 5.78
CA ILE A 114 9.33 -11.54 6.09
C ILE A 114 9.81 -12.04 7.45
N ASP A 115 10.92 -12.74 7.45
CA ASP A 115 11.72 -13.04 8.61
C ASP A 115 12.88 -12.03 8.77
N PRO A 116 13.47 -11.87 9.98
CA PRO A 116 14.64 -11.00 10.18
C PRO A 116 15.78 -11.33 9.23
N GLY A 117 16.27 -10.33 8.50
CA GLY A 117 17.36 -10.46 7.53
C GLY A 117 16.92 -10.73 6.09
N ASP A 118 15.65 -11.07 5.85
CA ASP A 118 15.13 -11.21 4.50
C ASP A 118 15.25 -9.90 3.72
N VAL A 119 15.44 -10.02 2.41
CA VAL A 119 15.62 -8.87 1.53
C VAL A 119 14.28 -8.42 0.95
N ILE A 120 14.04 -7.11 1.03
CA ILE A 120 12.98 -6.41 0.29
C ILE A 120 13.64 -5.44 -0.69
N LEU A 121 13.31 -5.55 -1.96
CA LEU A 121 13.69 -4.56 -2.97
C LEU A 121 12.74 -3.36 -2.88
N VAL A 122 13.30 -2.16 -2.99
CA VAL A 122 12.56 -0.90 -2.88
C VAL A 122 13.03 0.11 -3.92
N GLU A 123 12.16 1.06 -4.28
CA GLU A 123 12.56 2.26 -5.01
C GLU A 123 13.43 3.16 -4.13
N ASN A 124 14.28 3.99 -4.72
CA ASN A 124 15.12 4.94 -3.98
C ASN A 124 15.10 6.33 -4.63
N PRO A 125 14.47 7.33 -3.99
CA PRO A 125 13.80 7.26 -2.68
C PRO A 125 12.45 6.55 -2.72
N SER A 126 11.89 6.16 -1.56
CA SER A 126 10.58 5.54 -1.44
C SER A 126 9.79 6.07 -0.23
N PHE A 127 8.53 5.64 -0.08
CA PHE A 127 7.64 6.12 0.96
C PHE A 127 8.10 5.71 2.36
N LEU A 128 8.46 6.70 3.18
CA LEU A 128 9.03 6.51 4.50
C LEU A 128 8.16 5.67 5.44
N GLY A 129 6.84 5.79 5.35
CA GLY A 129 5.91 5.04 6.21
C GLY A 129 6.05 3.53 6.02
N ASN A 130 6.04 3.06 4.77
CA ASN A 130 6.19 1.64 4.47
C ASN A 130 7.63 1.16 4.66
N MET A 131 8.64 2.01 4.42
CA MET A 131 10.02 1.66 4.75
C MET A 131 10.23 1.45 6.25
N GLN A 132 9.60 2.25 7.11
CA GLN A 132 9.62 2.04 8.56
C GLN A 132 8.91 0.74 8.96
N CYS A 133 7.76 0.45 8.33
CA CYS A 133 7.05 -0.81 8.52
C CYS A 133 7.97 -2.01 8.21
N MET A 134 8.61 -2.04 7.04
CA MET A 134 9.54 -3.11 6.65
C MET A 134 10.71 -3.28 7.64
N ARG A 135 11.27 -2.17 8.13
CA ARG A 135 12.35 -2.18 9.13
C ARG A 135 11.90 -2.76 10.47
N LEU A 136 10.63 -2.59 10.87
CA LEU A 136 10.08 -3.24 12.07
C LEU A 136 10.13 -4.77 11.99
N TYR A 137 10.07 -5.34 10.79
CA TYR A 137 10.27 -6.77 10.55
C TYR A 137 11.74 -7.14 10.36
N GLN A 138 12.67 -6.18 10.60
CA GLN A 138 14.12 -6.37 10.49
C GLN A 138 14.55 -6.80 9.07
N ALA A 139 13.79 -6.39 8.04
CA ALA A 139 14.13 -6.64 6.66
C ALA A 139 15.37 -5.83 6.24
N THR A 140 16.15 -6.40 5.35
CA THR A 140 17.23 -5.71 4.63
C THR A 140 16.64 -5.03 3.40
N LEU A 141 16.63 -3.69 3.39
CA LEU A 141 16.10 -2.92 2.26
C LEU A 141 17.20 -2.68 1.24
N VAL A 142 17.00 -3.14 0.01
CA VAL A 142 17.94 -2.99 -1.10
C VAL A 142 17.30 -2.13 -2.18
N PRO A 143 17.92 -0.98 -2.54
CA PRO A 143 17.39 -0.12 -3.58
C PRO A 143 17.58 -0.75 -4.97
N VAL A 144 16.58 -0.56 -5.84
CA VAL A 144 16.64 -0.90 -7.26
C VAL A 144 16.89 0.36 -8.07
N GLU A 145 17.79 0.28 -9.05
CA GLU A 145 18.08 1.38 -9.95
C GLU A 145 16.84 1.76 -10.77
N SER A 146 16.59 3.07 -10.84
CA SER A 146 15.42 3.66 -11.50
C SER A 146 15.85 4.91 -12.26
N ASP A 147 15.09 5.27 -13.29
CA ASP A 147 15.25 6.50 -14.06
C ASP A 147 13.95 7.31 -14.12
N GLU A 148 13.83 8.25 -15.03
CA GLU A 148 12.62 9.06 -15.23
C GLU A 148 11.37 8.27 -15.65
N ASN A 149 11.55 6.99 -16.05
CA ASN A 149 10.47 6.06 -16.39
C ASN A 149 10.21 5.01 -15.29
N GLY A 150 10.81 5.17 -14.12
CA GLY A 150 10.69 4.28 -12.96
C GLY A 150 11.74 3.17 -12.91
N ILE A 151 11.44 2.07 -12.24
CA ILE A 151 12.35 0.92 -12.10
C ILE A 151 12.78 0.39 -13.46
N ILE A 152 14.10 0.17 -13.62
CA ILE A 152 14.70 -0.41 -14.83
C ILE A 152 14.61 -1.95 -14.72
N PRO A 153 13.86 -2.64 -15.62
CA PRO A 153 13.62 -4.09 -15.50
C PRO A 153 14.89 -4.93 -15.49
N GLU A 154 15.91 -4.58 -16.27
CA GLU A 154 17.19 -5.29 -16.32
C GLU A 154 17.94 -5.19 -14.98
N LYS A 155 17.87 -4.02 -14.33
CA LYS A 155 18.46 -3.78 -13.02
C LYS A 155 17.67 -4.48 -11.91
N LEU A 156 16.35 -4.56 -12.05
CA LEU A 156 15.52 -5.36 -11.17
C LEU A 156 15.88 -6.85 -11.27
N GLU A 157 16.08 -7.36 -12.49
CA GLU A 157 16.49 -8.75 -12.67
C GLU A 157 17.86 -9.04 -12.07
N GLU A 158 18.84 -8.14 -12.26
CA GLU A 158 20.17 -8.24 -11.62
C GLU A 158 20.03 -8.30 -10.10
N ALA A 159 19.22 -7.41 -9.50
CA ALA A 159 18.98 -7.37 -8.06
C ALA A 159 18.27 -8.65 -7.55
N MET A 160 17.28 -9.17 -8.27
CA MET A 160 16.59 -10.41 -7.92
C MET A 160 17.55 -11.61 -7.90
N ARG A 161 18.44 -11.70 -8.90
CA ARG A 161 19.47 -12.76 -8.95
C ARG A 161 20.50 -12.64 -7.84
N GLN A 162 20.92 -11.41 -7.53
CA GLN A 162 21.99 -11.17 -6.57
C GLN A 162 21.53 -11.33 -5.12
N TYR A 163 20.34 -10.81 -4.80
CA TYR A 163 19.89 -10.68 -3.41
C TYR A 163 18.83 -11.68 -3.00
N HIS A 164 18.24 -12.42 -3.93
CA HIS A 164 17.16 -13.39 -3.68
C HIS A 164 16.05 -12.82 -2.77
N PRO A 165 15.45 -11.66 -3.13
CA PRO A 165 14.48 -11.00 -2.28
C PRO A 165 13.19 -11.80 -2.15
N LYS A 166 12.46 -11.63 -1.05
CA LYS A 166 11.10 -12.14 -0.89
C LYS A 166 10.04 -11.20 -1.44
N LEU A 167 10.32 -9.89 -1.45
CA LEU A 167 9.36 -8.86 -1.79
C LEU A 167 10.01 -7.73 -2.60
N LEU A 168 9.28 -7.21 -3.57
CA LEU A 168 9.50 -5.92 -4.21
C LEU A 168 8.37 -4.98 -3.78
N TYR A 169 8.70 -3.82 -3.20
CA TYR A 169 7.75 -2.75 -2.93
C TYR A 169 7.92 -1.63 -3.95
N THR A 170 6.85 -1.27 -4.66
CA THR A 170 6.86 -0.19 -5.66
C THR A 170 5.56 0.63 -5.61
N ILE A 171 5.68 1.94 -5.93
CA ILE A 171 4.57 2.86 -6.11
C ILE A 171 4.56 3.26 -7.60
N PRO A 172 3.85 2.52 -8.46
CA PRO A 172 4.04 2.63 -9.90
C PRO A 172 3.39 3.87 -10.54
N THR A 173 2.52 4.60 -9.82
CA THR A 173 1.85 5.79 -10.35
C THR A 173 2.06 6.97 -9.41
N PHE A 174 2.64 8.07 -9.93
CA PHE A 174 2.94 9.28 -9.16
C PHE A 174 3.70 8.97 -7.87
N GLN A 175 4.81 8.25 -8.03
CA GLN A 175 5.63 7.72 -6.94
C GLN A 175 5.90 8.74 -5.83
N ASN A 176 5.77 8.31 -4.61
CA ASN A 176 6.08 9.13 -3.45
C ASN A 176 7.50 8.81 -2.93
N PRO A 177 8.47 9.76 -3.00
CA PRO A 177 8.25 11.20 -3.17
C PRO A 177 8.55 11.78 -4.56
N THR A 178 8.93 10.97 -5.57
CA THR A 178 9.51 11.48 -6.83
C THR A 178 8.48 12.03 -7.82
N GLY A 179 7.22 11.60 -7.72
CA GLY A 179 6.18 11.91 -8.71
C GLY A 179 6.29 11.14 -10.02
N ILE A 180 7.31 10.29 -10.18
CA ILE A 180 7.54 9.48 -11.38
C ILE A 180 6.40 8.47 -11.54
N THR A 181 5.98 8.22 -12.78
CA THR A 181 5.09 7.13 -13.13
C THR A 181 5.87 6.08 -13.88
N LEU A 182 5.86 4.85 -13.36
CA LEU A 182 6.43 3.68 -14.04
C LEU A 182 5.77 3.52 -15.40
N SER A 183 6.57 3.53 -16.46
CA SER A 183 6.07 3.48 -17.83
C SER A 183 5.32 2.18 -18.12
N ALA A 184 4.36 2.24 -19.05
CA ALA A 184 3.47 1.12 -19.34
C ALA A 184 4.22 -0.13 -19.85
N ASP A 185 5.26 0.07 -20.63
CA ASP A 185 6.10 -0.99 -21.22
C ASP A 185 6.93 -1.75 -20.18
N ARG A 186 7.24 -1.13 -19.03
CA ARG A 186 8.00 -1.77 -17.94
C ARG A 186 7.14 -2.61 -16.99
N ARG A 187 5.84 -2.40 -16.96
CA ARG A 187 4.93 -3.06 -16.00
C ARG A 187 4.80 -4.56 -16.24
N LYS A 188 4.64 -4.96 -17.50
CA LYS A 188 4.60 -6.39 -17.87
C LYS A 188 5.92 -7.12 -17.57
N PRO A 189 7.10 -6.61 -17.95
CA PRO A 189 8.38 -7.21 -17.54
C PRO A 189 8.51 -7.42 -16.03
N ILE A 190 8.07 -6.47 -15.21
CA ILE A 190 8.13 -6.60 -13.74
C ILE A 190 7.25 -7.77 -13.25
N ALA A 191 6.03 -7.94 -13.78
CA ALA A 191 5.18 -9.07 -13.44
C ALA A 191 5.80 -10.40 -13.88
N GLU A 192 6.43 -10.46 -15.06
CA GLU A 192 7.11 -11.65 -15.55
C GLU A 192 8.35 -12.01 -14.71
N LEU A 193 9.12 -11.01 -14.27
CA LEU A 193 10.25 -11.20 -13.36
C LEU A 193 9.79 -11.70 -11.98
N ALA A 194 8.69 -11.17 -11.46
CA ALA A 194 8.09 -11.63 -10.20
C ALA A 194 7.79 -13.12 -10.24
N ALA A 195 7.13 -13.60 -11.30
CA ALA A 195 6.84 -15.00 -11.50
C ALA A 195 8.11 -15.85 -11.69
N LYS A 196 9.06 -15.36 -12.51
CA LYS A 196 10.33 -16.06 -12.80
C LYS A 196 11.19 -16.31 -11.57
N TYR A 197 11.27 -15.31 -10.68
CA TYR A 197 12.11 -15.35 -9.49
C TYR A 197 11.36 -15.67 -8.20
N HIS A 198 10.04 -15.91 -8.29
CA HIS A 198 9.16 -16.18 -7.15
C HIS A 198 9.23 -15.06 -6.08
N VAL A 199 9.22 -13.82 -6.53
CA VAL A 199 9.26 -12.62 -5.70
C VAL A 199 7.87 -11.99 -5.67
N VAL A 200 7.31 -11.77 -4.47
CA VAL A 200 6.03 -11.07 -4.36
C VAL A 200 6.24 -9.59 -4.69
N VAL A 201 5.37 -9.01 -5.51
CA VAL A 201 5.35 -7.59 -5.79
C VAL A 201 4.20 -6.95 -5.01
N ALA A 202 4.52 -6.04 -4.11
CA ALA A 202 3.56 -5.14 -3.48
C ALA A 202 3.42 -3.89 -4.37
N GLU A 203 2.37 -3.86 -5.19
CA GLU A 203 2.02 -2.72 -6.04
C GLU A 203 1.15 -1.75 -5.25
N ASP A 204 1.76 -0.72 -4.62
CA ASP A 204 1.06 0.29 -3.81
C ASP A 204 0.65 1.46 -4.70
N ASP A 205 -0.63 1.57 -5.04
CA ASP A 205 -1.12 2.54 -6.03
C ASP A 205 -2.26 3.43 -5.50
N PRO A 206 -1.99 4.26 -4.46
CA PRO A 206 -3.00 5.13 -3.87
C PRO A 206 -3.29 6.39 -4.68
N TYR A 207 -2.50 6.69 -5.72
CA TYR A 207 -2.55 7.96 -6.45
C TYR A 207 -3.09 7.87 -7.87
N ARG A 208 -3.36 6.67 -8.40
CA ARG A 208 -3.75 6.45 -9.80
C ARG A 208 -4.93 7.30 -10.27
N ASP A 209 -5.92 7.52 -9.39
CA ASP A 209 -7.13 8.26 -9.68
C ASP A 209 -6.94 9.80 -9.60
N LEU A 210 -5.75 10.27 -9.19
CA LEU A 210 -5.39 11.69 -9.13
C LEU A 210 -4.72 12.20 -10.41
N ARG A 211 -5.00 11.59 -11.54
CA ARG A 211 -4.39 11.95 -12.83
C ARG A 211 -5.03 13.21 -13.40
N TYR A 212 -4.23 14.25 -13.62
CA TYR A 212 -4.67 15.51 -14.22
C TYR A 212 -4.44 15.57 -15.72
N ALA A 213 -3.49 14.80 -16.26
CA ALA A 213 -3.14 14.76 -17.67
C ALA A 213 -2.56 13.41 -18.07
N GLY A 214 -2.59 13.11 -19.38
CA GLY A 214 -2.12 11.86 -19.94
C GLY A 214 -3.09 10.69 -19.73
N GLU A 215 -2.70 9.52 -20.23
CA GLU A 215 -3.52 8.29 -20.13
C GLU A 215 -3.15 7.43 -18.91
N ALA A 216 -4.12 6.69 -18.41
CA ALA A 216 -3.86 5.73 -17.33
C ALA A 216 -3.02 4.56 -17.82
N CYS A 217 -2.02 4.17 -17.03
CA CYS A 217 -1.25 2.96 -17.31
C CYS A 217 -1.97 1.72 -16.73
N PRO A 218 -1.89 0.57 -17.40
CA PRO A 218 -2.37 -0.69 -16.83
C PRO A 218 -1.58 -1.01 -15.55
N SER A 219 -2.21 -1.64 -14.57
CA SER A 219 -1.50 -2.04 -13.35
C SER A 219 -0.49 -3.17 -13.64
N ILE A 220 0.54 -3.32 -12.80
CA ILE A 220 1.44 -4.48 -12.85
C ILE A 220 0.62 -5.75 -12.64
N LYS A 221 -0.35 -5.70 -11.71
CA LYS A 221 -1.28 -6.79 -11.41
C LYS A 221 -2.04 -7.30 -12.63
N SER A 222 -2.39 -6.44 -13.58
CA SER A 222 -3.11 -6.85 -14.79
C SER A 222 -2.32 -7.80 -15.70
N PHE A 223 -0.99 -7.86 -15.54
CA PHE A 223 -0.10 -8.78 -16.27
C PHE A 223 0.26 -10.04 -15.46
N ASP A 224 -0.12 -10.10 -14.19
CA ASP A 224 0.19 -11.21 -13.29
C ASP A 224 -0.75 -12.39 -13.52
N LYS A 225 -0.20 -13.51 -13.99
CA LYS A 225 -0.92 -14.75 -14.27
C LYS A 225 -0.81 -15.79 -13.15
N ASP A 226 0.22 -15.66 -12.32
CA ASP A 226 0.65 -16.70 -11.38
C ASP A 226 0.42 -16.32 -9.90
N GLY A 227 -0.11 -15.11 -9.65
CA GLY A 227 -0.49 -14.65 -8.30
C GLY A 227 0.66 -14.03 -7.49
N TRP A 228 1.74 -13.59 -8.14
CA TRP A 228 2.90 -12.96 -7.49
C TRP A 228 2.74 -11.46 -7.25
N VAL A 229 1.76 -10.80 -7.85
CA VAL A 229 1.50 -9.38 -7.64
C VAL A 229 0.31 -9.20 -6.71
N VAL A 230 0.52 -8.46 -5.62
CA VAL A 230 -0.50 -8.00 -4.68
C VAL A 230 -0.69 -6.51 -4.86
N PHE A 231 -1.87 -6.10 -5.31
CA PHE A 231 -2.25 -4.72 -5.45
C PHE A 231 -2.73 -4.15 -4.11
N LEU A 232 -2.17 -3.02 -3.70
CA LEU A 232 -2.54 -2.32 -2.48
C LEU A 232 -3.25 -1.02 -2.85
N GLY A 233 -4.52 -0.92 -2.50
CA GLY A 233 -5.34 0.25 -2.76
C GLY A 233 -5.73 1.00 -1.49
N SER A 234 -6.04 2.28 -1.63
CA SER A 234 -6.48 3.13 -0.53
C SER A 234 -7.50 4.16 -1.00
N PHE A 235 -8.54 4.35 -0.21
CA PHE A 235 -9.52 5.42 -0.40
C PHE A 235 -9.11 6.76 0.23
N SER A 236 -7.91 6.79 0.85
CA SER A 236 -7.42 7.99 1.56
C SER A 236 -7.26 9.22 0.67
N LYS A 237 -7.00 9.04 -0.63
CA LYS A 237 -6.73 10.15 -1.56
C LYS A 237 -7.93 10.50 -2.44
N ILE A 238 -8.94 9.62 -2.54
CA ILE A 238 -10.11 9.80 -3.41
C ILE A 238 -11.41 10.00 -2.63
N ILE A 239 -11.47 9.58 -1.37
CA ILE A 239 -12.62 9.83 -0.49
C ILE A 239 -12.16 10.60 0.75
N SER A 240 -11.49 9.94 1.69
CA SER A 240 -11.04 10.57 2.93
C SER A 240 -9.97 9.72 3.64
N PRO A 241 -8.87 10.34 4.10
CA PRO A 241 -7.88 9.63 4.90
C PRO A 241 -8.39 9.26 6.31
N GLY A 242 -9.39 9.99 6.83
CA GLY A 242 -9.95 9.77 8.17
C GLY A 242 -10.81 8.53 8.28
N LEU A 243 -11.40 8.03 7.19
CA LEU A 243 -12.20 6.81 7.18
C LEU A 243 -11.37 5.54 7.39
N ARG A 244 -10.08 5.59 7.15
CA ARG A 244 -9.16 4.47 7.30
C ARG A 244 -9.60 3.23 6.52
N VAL A 245 -9.92 3.39 5.24
CA VAL A 245 -10.32 2.28 4.35
C VAL A 245 -9.31 2.11 3.23
N GLY A 246 -8.85 0.90 3.08
CA GLY A 246 -8.01 0.42 1.99
C GLY A 246 -8.25 -1.05 1.73
N PHE A 247 -7.52 -1.64 0.84
CA PHE A 247 -7.64 -3.06 0.52
C PHE A 247 -6.33 -3.60 -0.06
N MET A 248 -6.16 -4.91 0.01
CA MET A 248 -5.22 -5.65 -0.82
C MET A 248 -5.99 -6.59 -1.75
N ALA A 249 -5.50 -6.75 -2.98
CA ALA A 249 -6.09 -7.61 -3.98
C ALA A 249 -5.01 -8.45 -4.67
N GLY A 250 -5.24 -9.74 -4.80
CA GLY A 250 -4.23 -10.64 -5.37
C GLY A 250 -4.69 -12.06 -5.58
N GLY A 251 -3.73 -12.97 -5.74
CA GLY A 251 -3.98 -14.41 -5.69
C GLY A 251 -4.56 -14.81 -4.33
N ALA A 252 -5.37 -15.86 -4.27
CA ALA A 252 -6.13 -16.23 -3.07
C ALA A 252 -5.23 -16.53 -1.85
N ASP A 253 -4.03 -17.06 -2.05
CA ASP A 253 -3.20 -17.56 -0.95
C ASP A 253 -2.65 -16.45 -0.05
N ILE A 254 -2.18 -15.34 -0.62
CA ILE A 254 -1.60 -14.24 0.16
C ILE A 254 -2.66 -13.50 0.98
N PRO A 255 -3.77 -12.98 0.42
CA PRO A 255 -4.83 -12.37 1.22
C PRO A 255 -5.39 -13.29 2.29
N ARG A 256 -5.62 -14.59 1.98
CA ARG A 256 -6.08 -15.58 2.97
C ARG A 256 -5.09 -15.76 4.12
N LYS A 257 -3.78 -15.78 3.83
CA LYS A 257 -2.75 -15.87 4.88
C LYS A 257 -2.73 -14.61 5.74
N CYS A 258 -2.89 -13.44 5.13
CA CYS A 258 -2.96 -12.16 5.82
C CYS A 258 -4.20 -12.02 6.71
N THR A 259 -5.31 -12.71 6.42
CA THR A 259 -6.51 -12.72 7.26
C THR A 259 -6.26 -13.31 8.66
N GLY A 260 -5.27 -14.20 8.80
CA GLY A 260 -4.88 -14.79 10.09
C GLY A 260 -3.86 -13.99 10.90
N GLY A 261 -3.43 -12.86 10.39
CA GLY A 261 -2.45 -11.94 11.02
C GLY A 261 -3.06 -10.73 11.66
#